data_7d3472deef1560a23094191c290d9432
#
_entry.id   7d3472deef1560a23094191c290d9432
#
_cell.length_a   1.000
_cell.length_b   1.000
_cell.length_c   1.000
_cell.angle_alpha   90.00
_cell.angle_beta   90.00
_cell.angle_gamma   90.00
#
_symmetry.space_group_name_H-M   'P 1'
#
loop_
_entity.id
_entity.type
_entity.pdbx_description
1 polymer ?
#
loop_
_entity_poly.entity_id
_entity_poly.type
_entity_poly.pdbx_seq_one_letter_code
_entity_poly.pdbx_strand_id
1 'polypeptide(L)'
;MKVYDFAAFPNPARVRIALHEKGLTDKVEFVNVDVPNGEHRKPEFVAKNPSASVPVMELDCGTHISECTAITEYIDQAFDGPSLTGDTPKQRAIVHMMQRRAEQYMLDSVGDYFHFATDGLGPELENYQNSDWGNHQKEVAEKGMFYFDKVLAETEFVAGEQFSMADITLFAGLGFADFAQIEIPTECQHLIDWRARVAARPSVVALGG
;
A
#
# COMPACT_ATOMS: atom_id res chain seq x y z
N MET A 1 -20.45 -5.49 -0.64
CA MET A 1 -19.14 -5.64 0.07
C MET A 1 -18.88 -4.41 0.91
N LYS A 2 -18.10 -4.53 2.00
CA LYS A 2 -17.64 -3.38 2.81
C LYS A 2 -16.12 -3.39 2.90
N VAL A 3 -15.53 -2.20 3.03
CA VAL A 3 -14.11 -2.05 3.35
C VAL A 3 -14.00 -1.18 4.60
N TYR A 4 -13.49 -1.78 5.65
CA TYR A 4 -13.15 -1.11 6.91
C TYR A 4 -11.76 -0.50 6.76
N ASP A 5 -11.67 0.82 6.82
CA ASP A 5 -10.41 1.52 6.56
C ASP A 5 -10.28 2.85 7.32
N PHE A 6 -9.11 3.44 7.21
CA PHE A 6 -8.84 4.84 7.54
C PHE A 6 -8.20 5.49 6.32
N ALA A 7 -8.95 6.31 5.61
CA ALA A 7 -8.64 6.77 4.25
C ALA A 7 -7.26 7.45 4.09
N ALA A 8 -6.76 8.10 5.15
CA ALA A 8 -5.48 8.81 5.13
C ALA A 8 -4.26 7.88 5.18
N PHE A 9 -4.44 6.57 5.40
CA PHE A 9 -3.32 5.64 5.58
C PHE A 9 -2.90 4.98 4.27
N PRO A 10 -1.60 4.63 4.13
CA PRO A 10 -1.06 4.09 2.88
C PRO A 10 -1.66 2.73 2.49
N ASN A 11 -1.89 1.83 3.44
CA ASN A 11 -2.49 0.53 3.15
C ASN A 11 -3.95 0.63 2.67
N PRO A 12 -4.86 1.39 3.32
CA PRO A 12 -6.17 1.74 2.77
C PRO A 12 -6.12 2.33 1.35
N ALA A 13 -5.20 3.24 1.08
CA ALA A 13 -5.04 3.84 -0.25
C ALA A 13 -4.79 2.78 -1.32
N ARG A 14 -4.02 1.72 -1.04
CA ARG A 14 -3.77 0.61 -1.96
C ARG A 14 -5.07 -0.07 -2.42
N VAL A 15 -5.95 -0.39 -1.47
CA VAL A 15 -7.23 -1.05 -1.77
C VAL A 15 -8.18 -0.10 -2.51
N ARG A 16 -8.21 1.17 -2.14
CA ARG A 16 -9.01 2.20 -2.82
C ARG A 16 -8.59 2.39 -4.28
N ILE A 17 -7.29 2.45 -4.56
CA ILE A 17 -6.76 2.50 -5.94
C ILE A 17 -7.19 1.25 -6.70
N ALA A 18 -6.98 0.05 -6.15
CA ALA A 18 -7.34 -1.20 -6.79
C ALA A 18 -8.85 -1.27 -7.14
N LEU A 19 -9.72 -0.88 -6.21
CA LEU A 19 -11.17 -0.81 -6.43
C LEU A 19 -11.53 0.18 -7.54
N HIS A 20 -10.87 1.34 -7.58
CA HIS A 20 -11.11 2.34 -8.61
C HIS A 20 -10.65 1.85 -10.00
N GLU A 21 -9.46 1.24 -10.11
CA GLU A 21 -8.97 0.65 -11.36
C GLU A 21 -9.91 -0.41 -11.92
N LYS A 22 -10.61 -1.14 -11.06
CA LYS A 22 -11.61 -2.15 -11.42
C LYS A 22 -13.02 -1.58 -11.60
N GLY A 23 -13.23 -0.26 -11.41
CA GLY A 23 -14.56 0.37 -11.52
C GLY A 23 -15.55 -0.12 -10.45
N LEU A 24 -15.06 -0.42 -9.24
CA LEU A 24 -15.86 -1.01 -8.17
C LEU A 24 -16.18 -0.04 -7.03
N THR A 25 -15.76 1.21 -7.10
CA THR A 25 -15.90 2.19 -6.00
C THR A 25 -17.37 2.33 -5.55
N ASP A 26 -18.30 2.37 -6.48
CA ASP A 26 -19.74 2.49 -6.19
C ASP A 26 -20.39 1.19 -5.67
N LYS A 27 -19.66 0.07 -5.70
CA LYS A 27 -20.14 -1.26 -5.25
C LYS A 27 -19.66 -1.61 -3.85
N VAL A 28 -18.90 -0.71 -3.22
CA VAL A 28 -18.29 -0.92 -1.91
C VAL A 28 -18.70 0.17 -0.95
N GLU A 29 -19.16 -0.22 0.23
CA GLU A 29 -19.38 0.66 1.38
C GLU A 29 -18.04 0.81 2.13
N PHE A 30 -17.52 2.04 2.24
CA PHE A 30 -16.36 2.33 3.08
C PHE A 30 -16.82 2.65 4.50
N VAL A 31 -16.30 1.88 5.47
CA VAL A 31 -16.58 2.04 6.89
C VAL A 31 -15.33 2.59 7.56
N ASN A 32 -15.40 3.83 8.04
CA ASN A 32 -14.27 4.45 8.73
C ASN A 32 -13.97 3.74 10.05
N VAL A 33 -12.70 3.43 10.29
CA VAL A 33 -12.16 2.90 11.55
C VAL A 33 -11.25 3.95 12.16
N ASP A 34 -11.60 4.46 13.32
CA ASP A 34 -10.83 5.51 14.01
C ASP A 34 -9.54 4.93 14.62
N VAL A 35 -8.54 4.73 13.75
CA VAL A 35 -7.23 4.18 14.13
C VAL A 35 -6.50 5.06 15.14
N PRO A 36 -6.45 6.39 15.00
CA PRO A 36 -5.81 7.27 15.98
C PRO A 36 -6.38 7.13 17.40
N ASN A 37 -7.68 6.82 17.55
CA ASN A 37 -8.32 6.58 18.84
C ASN A 37 -8.42 5.09 19.21
N GLY A 38 -7.65 4.22 18.55
CA GLY A 38 -7.49 2.82 18.91
C GLY A 38 -8.69 1.92 18.58
N GLU A 39 -9.63 2.35 17.71
CA GLU A 39 -10.81 1.54 17.37
C GLU A 39 -10.43 0.19 16.75
N HIS A 40 -9.34 0.14 15.96
CA HIS A 40 -8.80 -1.09 15.36
C HIS A 40 -8.34 -2.14 16.40
N ARG A 41 -8.12 -1.73 17.65
CA ARG A 41 -7.71 -2.61 18.77
C ARG A 41 -8.88 -3.12 19.61
N LYS A 42 -10.10 -2.63 19.37
CA LYS A 42 -11.29 -3.08 20.09
C LYS A 42 -11.68 -4.51 19.70
N PRO A 43 -12.27 -5.30 20.62
CA PRO A 43 -12.65 -6.70 20.34
C PRO A 43 -13.52 -6.88 19.10
N GLU A 44 -14.41 -5.92 18.80
CA GLU A 44 -15.33 -5.95 17.69
C GLU A 44 -14.60 -5.87 16.34
N PHE A 45 -13.49 -5.12 16.28
CA PHE A 45 -12.66 -5.04 15.10
C PHE A 45 -11.66 -6.21 15.03
N VAL A 46 -11.04 -6.59 16.16
CA VAL A 46 -10.12 -7.73 16.23
C VAL A 46 -10.81 -9.04 15.82
N ALA A 47 -12.11 -9.19 16.07
CA ALA A 47 -12.89 -10.32 15.56
C ALA A 47 -12.98 -10.38 14.04
N LYS A 48 -12.82 -9.24 13.32
CA LYS A 48 -12.76 -9.17 11.86
C LYS A 48 -11.33 -9.37 11.32
N ASN A 49 -10.36 -8.79 12.02
CA ASN A 49 -8.94 -8.91 11.70
C ASN A 49 -8.09 -9.05 12.98
N PRO A 50 -7.61 -10.26 13.30
CA PRO A 50 -6.77 -10.50 14.48
C PRO A 50 -5.46 -9.69 14.49
N SER A 51 -4.99 -9.23 13.31
CA SER A 51 -3.80 -8.35 13.22
C SER A 51 -4.06 -6.92 13.69
N ALA A 52 -5.33 -6.58 14.04
CA ALA A 52 -5.72 -5.25 14.47
C ALA A 52 -5.20 -4.15 13.53
N SER A 53 -5.35 -4.33 12.24
CA SER A 53 -4.87 -3.41 11.18
C SER A 53 -5.93 -3.18 10.11
N VAL A 54 -5.86 -2.04 9.46
CA VAL A 54 -6.69 -1.68 8.31
C VAL A 54 -5.85 -1.71 7.02
N PRO A 55 -6.45 -2.04 5.86
CA PRO A 55 -7.88 -2.28 5.62
C PRO A 55 -8.32 -3.74 5.87
N VAL A 56 -9.63 -3.94 6.00
CA VAL A 56 -10.29 -5.26 5.97
C VAL A 56 -11.46 -5.20 5.00
N MET A 57 -11.58 -6.18 4.12
CA MET A 57 -12.73 -6.34 3.24
C MET A 57 -13.70 -7.38 3.79
N GLU A 58 -14.98 -7.01 3.93
CA GLU A 58 -16.07 -7.92 4.25
C GLU A 58 -16.89 -8.22 2.99
N LEU A 59 -16.98 -9.49 2.64
CA LEU A 59 -17.78 -9.98 1.54
C LEU A 59 -19.27 -10.10 1.94
N ASP A 60 -20.17 -10.16 0.95
CA ASP A 60 -21.62 -10.29 1.21
C ASP A 60 -21.98 -11.60 1.94
N CYS A 61 -21.14 -12.60 1.90
CA CYS A 61 -21.30 -13.84 2.68
C CYS A 61 -20.78 -13.75 4.13
N GLY A 62 -20.27 -12.59 4.56
CA GLY A 62 -19.70 -12.38 5.89
C GLY A 62 -18.26 -12.79 6.07
N THR A 63 -17.58 -13.27 5.01
CA THR A 63 -16.14 -13.57 5.08
C THR A 63 -15.33 -12.27 5.14
N HIS A 64 -14.37 -12.20 6.06
CA HIS A 64 -13.41 -11.10 6.15
C HIS A 64 -12.09 -11.49 5.49
N ILE A 65 -11.56 -10.60 4.65
CA ILE A 65 -10.24 -10.72 4.02
C ILE A 65 -9.41 -9.53 4.49
N SER A 66 -8.29 -9.79 5.12
CA SER A 66 -7.26 -8.80 5.46
C SER A 66 -6.05 -8.96 4.53
N GLU A 67 -5.04 -8.10 4.70
CA GLU A 67 -3.85 -7.97 3.85
C GLU A 67 -4.17 -7.42 2.44
N CYS A 68 -3.58 -6.26 2.12
CA CYS A 68 -3.84 -5.55 0.86
C CYS A 68 -3.61 -6.40 -0.37
N THR A 69 -2.57 -7.26 -0.35
CA THR A 69 -2.26 -8.17 -1.46
C THR A 69 -3.36 -9.21 -1.65
N ALA A 70 -3.88 -9.79 -0.55
CA ALA A 70 -4.98 -10.77 -0.61
C ALA A 70 -6.29 -10.11 -1.07
N ILE A 71 -6.58 -8.91 -0.58
CA ILE A 71 -7.76 -8.12 -1.00
C ILE A 71 -7.66 -7.81 -2.49
N THR A 72 -6.49 -7.36 -2.98
CA THR A 72 -6.29 -7.03 -4.39
C THR A 72 -6.41 -8.27 -5.27
N GLU A 73 -5.86 -9.41 -4.84
CA GLU A 73 -6.04 -10.70 -5.54
C GLU A 73 -7.52 -11.07 -5.65
N TYR A 74 -8.27 -10.96 -4.55
CA TYR A 74 -9.71 -11.23 -4.59
C TYR A 74 -10.43 -10.31 -5.58
N ILE A 75 -10.19 -9.00 -5.50
CA ILE A 75 -10.80 -7.99 -6.39
C ILE A 75 -10.47 -8.34 -7.85
N ASP A 76 -9.22 -8.64 -8.14
CA ASP A 76 -8.74 -8.88 -9.50
C ASP A 76 -9.34 -10.15 -10.11
N GLN A 77 -9.50 -11.21 -9.32
CA GLN A 77 -10.03 -12.50 -9.78
C GLN A 77 -11.57 -12.57 -9.79
N ALA A 78 -12.24 -11.80 -8.92
CA ALA A 78 -13.69 -11.86 -8.79
C ALA A 78 -14.43 -10.91 -9.74
N PHE A 79 -13.74 -9.92 -10.32
CA PHE A 79 -14.36 -8.88 -11.12
C PHE A 79 -13.60 -8.61 -12.41
N ASP A 80 -14.35 -8.28 -13.48
CA ASP A 80 -13.79 -7.86 -14.75
C ASP A 80 -13.02 -6.53 -14.64
N GLY A 81 -12.25 -6.20 -15.66
CA GLY A 81 -11.48 -4.96 -15.79
C GLY A 81 -9.99 -5.20 -15.97
N PRO A 82 -9.15 -4.17 -15.88
CA PRO A 82 -7.70 -4.31 -16.04
C PRO A 82 -7.12 -5.29 -15.02
N SER A 83 -6.23 -6.17 -15.46
CA SER A 83 -5.54 -7.08 -14.54
C SER A 83 -4.53 -6.32 -13.67
N LEU A 84 -4.63 -6.50 -12.37
CA LEU A 84 -3.71 -5.91 -11.39
C LEU A 84 -2.69 -6.93 -10.87
N THR A 85 -2.94 -8.24 -11.09
CA THR A 85 -2.12 -9.32 -10.55
C THR A 85 -1.42 -10.15 -11.63
N GLY A 86 -1.71 -9.87 -12.91
CA GLY A 86 -1.11 -10.51 -14.09
C GLY A 86 -1.98 -11.61 -14.71
N ASP A 87 -2.00 -11.65 -16.05
CA ASP A 87 -2.89 -12.49 -16.85
C ASP A 87 -2.36 -13.93 -17.05
N THR A 88 -1.06 -14.13 -16.93
CA THR A 88 -0.41 -15.43 -17.11
C THR A 88 0.31 -15.86 -15.83
N PRO A 89 0.58 -17.17 -15.63
CA PRO A 89 1.35 -17.62 -14.47
C PRO A 89 2.69 -16.92 -14.30
N LYS A 90 3.38 -16.63 -15.41
CA LYS A 90 4.66 -15.89 -15.39
C LYS A 90 4.46 -14.44 -14.94
N GLN A 91 3.48 -13.71 -15.51
CA GLN A 91 3.18 -12.33 -15.13
C GLN A 91 2.76 -12.26 -13.66
N ARG A 92 1.88 -13.14 -13.19
CA ARG A 92 1.47 -13.22 -11.78
C ARG A 92 2.68 -13.39 -10.86
N ALA A 93 3.58 -14.32 -11.19
CA ALA A 93 4.77 -14.54 -10.38
C ALA A 93 5.67 -13.30 -10.32
N ILE A 94 5.84 -12.58 -11.45
CA ILE A 94 6.63 -11.33 -11.51
C ILE A 94 5.93 -10.23 -10.71
N VAL A 95 4.61 -10.02 -10.90
CA VAL A 95 3.85 -9.01 -10.15
C VAL A 95 3.93 -9.28 -8.65
N HIS A 96 3.71 -10.52 -8.19
CA HIS A 96 3.83 -10.86 -6.77
C HIS A 96 5.25 -10.65 -6.22
N MET A 97 6.28 -11.03 -6.99
CA MET A 97 7.67 -10.79 -6.59
C MET A 97 7.95 -9.29 -6.42
N MET A 98 7.54 -8.48 -7.38
CA MET A 98 7.78 -7.03 -7.34
C MET A 98 6.89 -6.35 -6.28
N GLN A 99 5.66 -6.81 -6.10
CA GLN A 99 4.78 -6.42 -5.02
C GLN A 99 5.46 -6.63 -3.65
N ARG A 100 6.00 -7.83 -3.41
CA ARG A 100 6.68 -8.11 -2.13
C ARG A 100 7.94 -7.26 -1.94
N ARG A 101 8.66 -6.95 -3.02
CA ARG A 101 9.81 -6.02 -2.96
C ARG A 101 9.37 -4.60 -2.65
N ALA A 102 8.25 -4.13 -3.24
CA ALA A 102 7.70 -2.81 -2.96
C ALA A 102 7.23 -2.69 -1.49
N GLU A 103 6.63 -3.74 -0.93
CA GLU A 103 6.35 -3.81 0.50
C GLU A 103 7.66 -3.72 1.30
N GLN A 104 8.55 -4.68 1.12
CA GLN A 104 9.74 -4.85 1.96
C GLN A 104 10.72 -3.68 1.88
N TYR A 105 10.93 -3.10 0.67
CA TYR A 105 11.94 -2.06 0.46
C TYR A 105 11.39 -0.63 0.59
N MET A 106 10.08 -0.48 0.59
CA MET A 106 9.46 0.84 0.72
C MET A 106 8.42 0.89 1.83
N LEU A 107 7.27 0.25 1.65
CA LEU A 107 6.13 0.45 2.53
C LEU A 107 6.40 -0.01 3.97
N ASP A 108 6.91 -1.23 4.14
CA ASP A 108 7.23 -1.81 5.45
C ASP A 108 8.39 -1.03 6.10
N SER A 109 9.44 -0.73 5.32
CA SER A 109 10.62 -0.02 5.82
C SER A 109 10.30 1.41 6.26
N VAL A 110 9.48 2.15 5.50
CA VAL A 110 9.01 3.48 5.91
C VAL A 110 8.12 3.38 7.14
N GLY A 111 7.23 2.36 7.19
CA GLY A 111 6.39 2.08 8.34
C GLY A 111 7.20 1.80 9.61
N ASP A 112 8.20 0.95 9.50
CA ASP A 112 9.11 0.64 10.61
C ASP A 112 9.87 1.90 11.07
N TYR A 113 10.38 2.71 10.14
CA TYR A 113 11.00 3.97 10.52
C TYR A 113 10.02 4.86 11.29
N PHE A 114 8.81 5.03 10.76
CA PHE A 114 7.78 5.87 11.37
C PHE A 114 7.42 5.39 12.78
N HIS A 115 7.13 4.10 12.96
CA HIS A 115 6.70 3.55 14.24
C HIS A 115 7.83 3.38 15.26
N PHE A 116 9.07 3.11 14.82
CA PHE A 116 10.17 2.78 15.74
C PHE A 116 11.13 3.93 16.01
N ALA A 117 11.25 4.93 15.11
CA ALA A 117 12.23 6.01 15.24
C ALA A 117 11.64 7.43 15.23
N THR A 118 10.32 7.57 15.13
CA THR A 118 9.61 8.85 15.29
C THR A 118 8.56 8.74 16.39
N ASP A 119 7.78 9.82 16.61
CA ASP A 119 6.67 9.78 17.56
C ASP A 119 5.52 8.83 17.11
N GLY A 120 5.57 8.35 15.87
CA GLY A 120 4.61 7.41 15.30
C GLY A 120 3.17 7.94 15.40
N LEU A 121 2.26 7.07 15.84
CA LEU A 121 0.86 7.40 16.12
C LEU A 121 0.66 7.94 17.55
N GLY A 122 1.73 8.18 18.28
CA GLY A 122 1.71 8.69 19.64
C GLY A 122 1.80 7.59 20.73
N PRO A 123 2.07 8.01 21.99
CA PRO A 123 2.46 7.10 23.06
C PRO A 123 1.37 6.09 23.48
N GLU A 124 0.10 6.37 23.18
CA GLU A 124 -1.01 5.46 23.47
C GLU A 124 -1.07 4.28 22.49
N LEU A 125 -0.46 4.42 21.30
CA LEU A 125 -0.48 3.41 20.25
C LEU A 125 0.89 2.75 20.04
N GLU A 126 1.99 3.47 20.29
CA GLU A 126 3.35 2.97 20.14
C GLU A 126 3.82 2.28 21.43
N ASN A 127 3.48 1.00 21.57
CA ASN A 127 3.80 0.23 22.80
C ASN A 127 5.27 -0.18 22.91
N TYR A 128 6.01 -0.17 21.79
CA TYR A 128 7.43 -0.53 21.71
C TYR A 128 8.09 0.25 20.60
N GLN A 129 9.20 0.91 20.90
CA GLN A 129 10.01 1.62 19.92
C GLN A 129 11.48 1.18 20.02
N ASN A 130 12.19 1.23 18.89
CA ASN A 130 13.62 0.95 18.79
C ASN A 130 14.20 1.83 17.68
N SER A 131 14.77 2.96 18.07
CA SER A 131 15.28 3.96 17.13
C SER A 131 16.41 3.45 16.24
N ASP A 132 17.25 2.53 16.73
CA ASP A 132 18.32 1.95 15.91
C ASP A 132 17.73 1.11 14.77
N TRP A 133 16.72 0.29 15.08
CA TRP A 133 15.98 -0.47 14.08
C TRP A 133 15.28 0.45 13.07
N GLY A 134 14.51 1.42 13.57
CA GLY A 134 13.78 2.34 12.71
C GLY A 134 14.71 3.13 11.78
N ASN A 135 15.82 3.67 12.29
CA ASN A 135 16.81 4.37 11.47
C ASN A 135 17.46 3.45 10.42
N HIS A 136 17.73 2.19 10.77
CA HIS A 136 18.20 1.20 9.80
C HIS A 136 17.15 0.98 8.69
N GLN A 137 15.86 0.92 9.03
CA GLN A 137 14.79 0.76 8.05
C GLN A 137 14.65 1.98 7.12
N LYS A 138 14.91 3.19 7.62
CA LYS A 138 15.02 4.38 6.76
C LYS A 138 16.09 4.19 5.68
N GLU A 139 17.28 3.69 6.05
CA GLU A 139 18.33 3.39 5.07
C GLU A 139 17.90 2.31 4.06
N VAL A 140 17.10 1.33 4.49
CA VAL A 140 16.55 0.30 3.59
C VAL A 140 15.60 0.96 2.57
N ALA A 141 14.71 1.87 3.02
CA ALA A 141 13.82 2.61 2.14
C ALA A 141 14.59 3.47 1.12
N GLU A 142 15.61 4.20 1.56
CA GLU A 142 16.47 5.01 0.68
C GLU A 142 17.16 4.14 -0.39
N LYS A 143 17.74 3.00 0.00
CA LYS A 143 18.30 2.01 -0.95
C LYS A 143 17.24 1.42 -1.88
N GLY A 144 16.02 1.24 -1.36
CA GLY A 144 14.85 0.81 -2.13
C GLY A 144 14.50 1.78 -3.25
N MET A 145 14.57 3.09 -3.01
CA MET A 145 14.34 4.11 -4.05
C MET A 145 15.33 3.96 -5.21
N PHE A 146 16.62 3.80 -4.94
CA PHE A 146 17.64 3.53 -5.98
C PHE A 146 17.41 2.20 -6.70
N TYR A 147 16.91 1.17 -5.99
CA TYR A 147 16.57 -0.10 -6.63
C TYR A 147 15.41 0.07 -7.62
N PHE A 148 14.32 0.74 -7.22
CA PHE A 148 13.18 0.96 -8.10
C PHE A 148 13.47 1.95 -9.23
N ASP A 149 14.33 2.93 -9.02
CA ASP A 149 14.81 3.79 -10.11
C ASP A 149 15.49 2.98 -11.23
N LYS A 150 16.35 2.02 -10.87
CA LYS A 150 16.97 1.11 -11.86
C LYS A 150 15.96 0.21 -12.56
N VAL A 151 14.96 -0.30 -11.85
CA VAL A 151 13.88 -1.10 -12.46
C VAL A 151 13.12 -0.26 -13.48
N LEU A 152 12.76 0.96 -13.11
CA LEU A 152 11.97 1.87 -13.94
C LEU A 152 12.76 2.52 -15.07
N ALA A 153 14.09 2.40 -15.08
CA ALA A 153 14.92 2.71 -16.24
C ALA A 153 14.75 1.70 -17.38
N GLU A 154 14.32 0.46 -17.07
CA GLU A 154 14.21 -0.65 -18.01
C GLU A 154 12.75 -1.01 -18.35
N THR A 155 11.78 -0.60 -17.51
CA THR A 155 10.36 -0.96 -17.66
C THR A 155 9.46 0.24 -17.43
N GLU A 156 8.27 0.23 -18.04
CA GLU A 156 7.29 1.30 -17.90
C GLU A 156 6.68 1.34 -16.49
N PHE A 157 6.44 0.15 -15.91
CA PHE A 157 5.89 -0.04 -14.58
C PHE A 157 6.75 -1.00 -13.75
N VAL A 158 6.51 -1.06 -12.46
CA VAL A 158 7.32 -1.81 -11.49
C VAL A 158 7.46 -3.30 -11.83
N ALA A 159 6.42 -3.90 -12.41
CA ALA A 159 6.42 -5.32 -12.79
C ALA A 159 6.49 -5.58 -14.31
N GLY A 160 6.80 -4.56 -15.12
CA GLY A 160 6.91 -4.66 -16.58
C GLY A 160 6.11 -3.58 -17.32
N GLU A 161 5.39 -3.99 -18.37
CA GLU A 161 4.70 -3.05 -19.26
C GLU A 161 3.30 -2.62 -18.80
N GLN A 162 2.76 -3.25 -17.76
CA GLN A 162 1.40 -3.00 -17.28
C GLN A 162 1.39 -2.53 -15.84
N PHE A 163 0.52 -1.54 -15.56
CA PHE A 163 0.24 -1.09 -14.20
C PHE A 163 -0.34 -2.24 -13.38
N SER A 164 0.14 -2.42 -12.16
CA SER A 164 -0.19 -3.57 -11.32
C SER A 164 -0.25 -3.20 -9.83
N MET A 165 -0.61 -4.16 -8.98
CA MET A 165 -0.57 -3.97 -7.52
C MET A 165 0.83 -3.64 -7.01
N ALA A 166 1.90 -3.98 -7.74
CA ALA A 166 3.27 -3.60 -7.37
C ALA A 166 3.49 -2.09 -7.46
N ASP A 167 2.92 -1.46 -8.51
CA ASP A 167 2.94 0.00 -8.69
C ASP A 167 2.12 0.70 -7.61
N ILE A 168 0.92 0.17 -7.32
CA ILE A 168 0.04 0.68 -6.26
C ILE A 168 0.79 0.70 -4.92
N THR A 169 1.51 -0.36 -4.61
CA THR A 169 2.25 -0.49 -3.34
C THR A 169 3.45 0.43 -3.28
N LEU A 170 4.25 0.50 -4.37
CA LEU A 170 5.38 1.43 -4.42
C LEU A 170 4.89 2.88 -4.28
N PHE A 171 3.81 3.24 -4.98
CA PHE A 171 3.24 4.58 -4.90
C PHE A 171 2.76 4.94 -3.49
N ALA A 172 2.05 4.02 -2.82
CA ALA A 172 1.61 4.21 -1.44
C ALA A 172 2.80 4.31 -0.46
N GLY A 173 3.85 3.51 -0.68
CA GLY A 173 5.09 3.57 0.10
C GLY A 173 5.82 4.90 -0.04
N LEU A 174 5.87 5.48 -1.25
CA LEU A 174 6.46 6.81 -1.48
C LEU A 174 5.59 7.93 -0.88
N GLY A 175 4.27 7.81 -0.90
CA GLY A 175 3.38 8.74 -0.20
C GLY A 175 3.59 8.69 1.32
N PHE A 176 3.84 7.51 1.86
CA PHE A 176 4.21 7.36 3.28
C PHE A 176 5.61 7.91 3.57
N ALA A 177 6.56 7.77 2.66
CA ALA A 177 7.89 8.37 2.77
C ALA A 177 7.81 9.90 2.86
N ASP A 178 6.98 10.56 2.03
CA ASP A 178 6.74 12.01 2.13
C ASP A 178 6.22 12.41 3.51
N PHE A 179 5.21 11.66 4.01
CA PHE A 179 4.64 11.92 5.34
C PHE A 179 5.71 11.74 6.43
N ALA A 180 6.57 10.73 6.31
CA ALA A 180 7.68 10.45 7.22
C ALA A 180 8.92 11.33 6.96
N GLN A 181 8.84 12.30 6.04
CA GLN A 181 9.93 13.22 5.68
C GLN A 181 11.18 12.52 5.13
N ILE A 182 10.97 11.48 4.35
CA ILE A 182 12.03 10.80 3.57
C ILE A 182 11.87 11.21 2.12
N GLU A 183 12.77 12.05 1.63
CA GLU A 183 12.74 12.58 0.27
C GLU A 183 13.28 11.56 -0.75
N ILE A 184 12.73 11.56 -1.96
CA ILE A 184 13.29 10.80 -3.07
C ILE A 184 14.58 11.49 -3.50
N PRO A 185 15.74 10.77 -3.55
CA PRO A 185 16.99 11.34 -4.04
C PRO A 185 16.83 11.90 -5.45
N THR A 186 17.38 13.10 -5.69
CA THR A 186 17.26 13.80 -6.98
C THR A 186 17.88 13.02 -8.15
N GLU A 187 18.77 12.10 -7.86
CA GLU A 187 19.40 11.17 -8.82
C GLU A 187 18.44 10.08 -9.32
N CYS A 188 17.35 9.80 -8.57
CA CYS A 188 16.35 8.79 -8.93
C CYS A 188 15.31 9.36 -9.93
N GLN A 189 15.77 9.80 -11.10
CA GLN A 189 14.92 10.51 -12.08
C GLN A 189 13.83 9.61 -12.65
N HIS A 190 14.11 8.33 -12.93
CA HIS A 190 13.11 7.39 -13.47
C HIS A 190 12.00 7.12 -12.46
N LEU A 191 12.34 7.03 -11.17
CA LEU A 191 11.37 6.89 -10.09
C LEU A 191 10.49 8.14 -9.95
N ILE A 192 11.09 9.34 -10.04
CA ILE A 192 10.38 10.63 -9.99
C ILE A 192 9.39 10.73 -11.16
N ASP A 193 9.84 10.44 -12.37
CA ASP A 193 9.02 10.51 -13.59
C ASP A 193 7.88 9.47 -13.55
N TRP A 194 8.17 8.23 -13.12
CA TRP A 194 7.16 7.20 -12.92
C TRP A 194 6.12 7.63 -11.88
N ARG A 195 6.56 8.18 -10.75
CA ARG A 195 5.67 8.66 -9.69
C ARG A 195 4.72 9.75 -10.21
N ALA A 196 5.23 10.68 -11.01
CA ALA A 196 4.40 11.72 -11.61
C ALA A 196 3.33 11.15 -12.55
N ARG A 197 3.69 10.12 -13.39
CA ARG A 197 2.73 9.43 -14.26
C ARG A 197 1.66 8.70 -13.45
N VAL A 198 2.04 8.00 -12.37
CA VAL A 198 1.09 7.28 -11.51
C VAL A 198 0.19 8.25 -10.75
N ALA A 199 0.72 9.36 -10.25
CA ALA A 199 -0.06 10.40 -9.57
C ALA A 199 -1.15 11.01 -10.46
N ALA A 200 -0.94 11.05 -11.77
CA ALA A 200 -1.92 11.55 -12.73
C ALA A 200 -3.02 10.53 -13.11
N ARG A 201 -2.97 9.28 -12.61
CA ARG A 201 -4.01 8.28 -12.88
C ARG A 201 -5.32 8.65 -12.21
N PRO A 202 -6.47 8.47 -12.89
CA PRO A 202 -7.79 8.77 -12.31
C PRO A 202 -8.03 8.09 -10.94
N SER A 203 -7.54 6.87 -10.78
CA SER A 203 -7.63 6.09 -9.55
C SER A 203 -6.88 6.70 -8.37
N VAL A 204 -5.77 7.39 -8.65
CA VAL A 204 -4.97 8.09 -7.64
C VAL A 204 -5.55 9.47 -7.35
N VAL A 205 -5.91 10.21 -8.41
CA VAL A 205 -6.57 11.53 -8.26
C VAL A 205 -7.86 11.42 -7.45
N ALA A 206 -8.62 10.34 -7.60
CA ALA A 206 -9.86 10.10 -6.85
C ALA A 206 -9.67 9.86 -5.34
N LEU A 207 -8.45 9.62 -4.86
CA LEU A 207 -8.19 9.50 -3.41
C LEU A 207 -8.34 10.84 -2.66
N GLY A 208 -8.51 11.90 -3.39
CA GLY A 208 -8.56 13.24 -2.86
C GLY A 208 -7.15 13.83 -2.81
N GLY A 209 -6.82 14.52 -3.87
CA GLY A 209 -5.76 15.49 -3.74
C GLY A 209 -6.14 16.48 -2.64
#